data_0d31231dd3e4c4cb01b5ce666435ce89
#
_entry.id   0d31231dd3e4c4cb01b5ce666435ce89
#
_cell.length_a   1.000
_cell.length_b   1.000
_cell.length_c   1.000
_cell.angle_alpha   90.00
_cell.angle_beta   90.00
_cell.angle_gamma   90.00
#
_symmetry.space_group_name_H-M   'P 1'
#
loop_
_entity.id
_entity.type
_entity.pdbx_description
1 polymer ?
#
loop_
_entity_poly.entity_id
_entity_poly.type
_entity_poly.pdbx_seq_one_letter_code
_entity_poly.pdbx_strand_id
1 'polypeptide(L)'
;MLPPSAPSSFCFSATGDKTPVARSTNMSLLPFSSQLIADVGISLGDEGKGRLIPEVAHELSNTPAAVSVVLKVNGGANSGHTAAGIKLNLLPAGVVEKEIAHLAIGSGVVADPRKVWWEARPLERKGYAVQSRLLIDERTLVSDLCHRLLDLSWEDYRTNVLKEEPRGSTGRGITPAYGDETGQWQIYYSDFLGTREAFAKKLANRANRACRTIQHVCQVSETTWSSFFDKLTTAEIRANAEGIEQGVFTKDEFDFVRFKGPTPFTLNLDVLTEVYWQAGASLAKNIGEVRELILREVRAGHTIIGEFGQAYWLDKRHGFSPNVTASHTYTPEFFESAGIPVQAIHTFGVAKAYDTKVGTHTFITQMDDAHPLAVKLKKLEFGTSTGRQRMVGWFDAVEKGDALRYGGYQDVMINKADALTHSGDWQGDLQICVAYQDATGKRYHHVPRNEAVRKTLSPVYVKHAGWSEDISTVRHFANLPKNAQKYVAAMVRATLEVAYHGETWPATLPNLRYLGVGPEPSQIIKDIPATSELVKLV
;
A
#
# COMPACT_ATOMS: atom_id res chain seq x y z
N MET A 1 -56.01 -6.82 -4.12
CA MET A 1 -56.43 -5.95 -3.02
C MET A 1 -56.68 -6.81 -1.80
N LEU A 2 -55.78 -6.79 -0.84
CA LEU A 2 -56.00 -7.31 0.53
C LEU A 2 -55.25 -6.31 1.44
N PRO A 3 -55.83 -5.86 2.55
CA PRO A 3 -55.29 -4.83 3.43
C PRO A 3 -54.26 -5.41 4.43
N PRO A 4 -53.34 -4.57 4.97
CA PRO A 4 -52.35 -5.01 5.93
C PRO A 4 -52.91 -5.09 7.35
N SER A 5 -52.53 -6.15 8.07
CA SER A 5 -52.81 -6.35 9.50
C SER A 5 -51.80 -5.61 10.36
N ALA A 6 -52.27 -4.89 11.38
CA ALA A 6 -51.51 -4.17 12.39
C ALA A 6 -50.91 -5.12 13.46
N PRO A 7 -49.78 -4.79 14.08
CA PRO A 7 -49.25 -5.57 15.20
C PRO A 7 -49.83 -5.13 16.55
N SER A 8 -50.17 -6.13 17.37
CA SER A 8 -50.66 -5.98 18.75
C SER A 8 -49.54 -5.56 19.72
N SER A 9 -49.87 -4.58 20.54
CA SER A 9 -49.07 -4.10 21.68
C SER A 9 -49.22 -5.07 22.87
N PHE A 10 -48.11 -5.52 23.44
CA PHE A 10 -48.05 -6.08 24.77
C PHE A 10 -47.31 -5.14 25.72
N CYS A 11 -48.03 -4.62 26.72
CA CYS A 11 -47.47 -3.96 27.89
C CYS A 11 -47.06 -5.01 28.93
N PHE A 12 -45.82 -4.93 29.42
CA PHE A 12 -45.45 -5.53 30.70
C PHE A 12 -44.84 -4.47 31.61
N SER A 13 -45.41 -4.30 32.76
CA SER A 13 -44.92 -3.51 33.89
C SER A 13 -43.83 -4.29 34.62
N ALA A 14 -42.71 -3.65 34.90
CA ALA A 14 -41.70 -4.18 35.82
C ALA A 14 -41.29 -3.12 36.81
N THR A 15 -41.58 -3.37 38.07
CA THR A 15 -40.97 -2.76 39.25
C THR A 15 -39.78 -3.62 39.67
N GLY A 16 -38.63 -3.02 39.88
CA GLY A 16 -37.45 -3.73 40.39
C GLY A 16 -36.22 -2.84 40.49
N ASP A 17 -35.88 -2.62 41.68
CA ASP A 17 -34.75 -2.02 42.40
C ASP A 17 -33.46 -1.67 41.61
N LYS A 18 -32.98 -0.46 41.79
CA LYS A 18 -31.77 0.07 41.18
C LYS A 18 -30.64 0.15 42.19
N THR A 19 -29.73 -0.79 42.16
CA THR A 19 -28.34 -0.56 42.59
C THR A 19 -27.48 -0.23 41.38
N PRO A 20 -26.65 0.82 41.39
CA PRO A 20 -25.77 1.13 40.26
C PRO A 20 -24.56 0.20 40.29
N VAL A 21 -24.61 -0.85 39.47
CA VAL A 21 -23.39 -1.58 39.10
C VAL A 21 -22.56 -0.70 38.20
N ALA A 22 -21.35 -0.35 38.67
CA ALA A 22 -20.36 0.31 37.83
C ALA A 22 -20.15 -0.46 36.53
N ARG A 23 -20.63 0.06 35.42
CA ARG A 23 -20.34 -0.46 34.10
C ARG A 23 -18.86 -0.27 33.83
N SER A 24 -18.08 -1.35 33.87
CA SER A 24 -16.82 -1.39 33.18
C SER A 24 -17.12 -1.13 31.69
N THR A 25 -16.71 0.00 31.19
CA THR A 25 -16.79 0.32 29.77
C THR A 25 -15.73 -0.51 29.03
N ASN A 26 -16.01 -1.78 28.80
CA ASN A 26 -15.39 -2.51 27.71
C ASN A 26 -15.94 -1.87 26.42
N MET A 27 -15.23 -0.92 25.87
CA MET A 27 -15.50 -0.39 24.54
C MET A 27 -15.17 -1.51 23.56
N SER A 28 -16.20 -2.29 23.16
CA SER A 28 -16.08 -3.21 22.05
C SER A 28 -15.86 -2.38 20.78
N LEU A 29 -14.87 -2.74 19.98
CA LEU A 29 -14.66 -2.15 18.65
C LEU A 29 -16.00 -2.25 17.87
N LEU A 30 -16.35 -1.20 17.12
CA LEU A 30 -17.55 -1.23 16.28
C LEU A 30 -17.39 -2.32 15.20
N PRO A 31 -18.46 -3.05 14.86
CA PRO A 31 -18.42 -4.02 13.77
C PRO A 31 -18.00 -3.36 12.46
N PHE A 32 -17.31 -4.10 11.60
CA PHE A 32 -17.05 -3.65 10.23
C PHE A 32 -18.37 -3.50 9.47
N SER A 33 -18.47 -2.44 8.67
CA SER A 33 -19.68 -2.11 7.91
C SER A 33 -19.92 -3.02 6.70
N SER A 34 -18.94 -3.85 6.34
CA SER A 34 -18.99 -4.79 5.21
C SER A 34 -18.02 -5.94 5.43
N GLN A 35 -18.28 -7.06 4.76
CA GLN A 35 -17.34 -8.18 4.62
C GLN A 35 -16.18 -7.88 3.67
N LEU A 36 -16.33 -6.90 2.79
CA LEU A 36 -15.24 -6.40 1.96
C LEU A 36 -14.52 -5.29 2.72
N ILE A 37 -13.22 -5.43 2.89
CA ILE A 37 -12.37 -4.45 3.58
C ILE A 37 -11.25 -4.01 2.64
N ALA A 38 -11.01 -2.70 2.52
CA ALA A 38 -9.91 -2.14 1.76
C ALA A 38 -8.90 -1.44 2.68
N ASP A 39 -7.61 -1.69 2.50
CA ASP A 39 -6.52 -1.01 3.21
C ASP A 39 -5.88 0.07 2.32
N VAL A 40 -6.28 1.31 2.43
CA VAL A 40 -5.78 2.40 1.59
C VAL A 40 -4.83 3.29 2.38
N GLY A 41 -3.60 3.47 1.88
CA GLY A 41 -2.70 4.49 2.43
C GLY A 41 -3.21 5.90 2.12
N ILE A 42 -3.25 6.79 3.11
CA ILE A 42 -3.79 8.16 2.94
C ILE A 42 -2.71 9.24 2.92
N SER A 43 -1.47 8.84 2.70
CA SER A 43 -0.32 9.72 2.52
C SER A 43 0.40 9.42 1.19
N LEU A 44 1.71 9.23 1.22
CA LEU A 44 2.60 9.11 0.05
C LEU A 44 3.28 7.74 -0.04
N GLY A 45 2.68 6.71 0.56
CA GLY A 45 3.22 5.36 0.64
C GLY A 45 3.96 5.07 1.95
N ASP A 46 4.20 3.78 2.19
CA ASP A 46 4.94 3.27 3.36
C ASP A 46 4.29 3.58 4.73
N GLU A 47 2.97 3.69 4.77
CA GLU A 47 2.19 3.95 5.98
C GLU A 47 2.15 2.75 6.95
N GLY A 48 2.68 1.60 6.55
CA GLY A 48 2.65 0.38 7.36
C GLY A 48 1.35 -0.42 7.21
N LYS A 49 0.73 -0.38 6.02
CA LYS A 49 -0.50 -1.12 5.69
C LYS A 49 -0.42 -2.62 5.96
N GLY A 50 0.72 -3.26 5.70
CA GLY A 50 0.90 -4.68 5.98
C GLY A 50 0.64 -5.12 7.41
N ARG A 51 0.61 -4.18 8.37
CA ARG A 51 0.21 -4.43 9.75
C ARG A 51 -1.31 -4.57 9.93
N LEU A 52 -2.11 -3.92 9.08
CA LEU A 52 -3.56 -3.94 9.21
C LEU A 52 -4.13 -5.36 9.04
N ILE A 53 -3.57 -6.14 8.10
CA ILE A 53 -4.09 -7.45 7.75
C ILE A 53 -4.09 -8.43 8.94
N PRO A 54 -2.96 -8.64 9.66
CA PRO A 54 -2.97 -9.45 10.88
C PRO A 54 -3.93 -8.92 11.96
N GLU A 55 -4.03 -7.60 12.13
CA GLU A 55 -4.89 -7.01 13.16
C GLU A 55 -6.37 -7.29 12.91
N VAL A 56 -6.83 -7.13 11.66
CA VAL A 56 -8.20 -7.46 11.27
C VAL A 56 -8.45 -8.98 11.35
N ALA A 57 -7.48 -9.79 10.90
CA ALA A 57 -7.57 -11.24 10.97
C ALA A 57 -7.74 -11.73 12.41
N HIS A 58 -6.93 -11.20 13.34
CA HIS A 58 -7.03 -11.53 14.77
C HIS A 58 -8.36 -11.06 15.38
N GLU A 59 -8.84 -9.87 15.01
CA GLU A 59 -10.13 -9.35 15.52
C GLU A 59 -11.29 -10.22 15.11
N LEU A 60 -11.27 -10.79 13.90
CA LEU A 60 -12.33 -11.60 13.34
C LEU A 60 -12.14 -13.11 13.52
N SER A 61 -11.01 -13.58 14.05
CA SER A 61 -10.59 -14.99 14.07
C SER A 61 -11.59 -15.96 14.68
N ASN A 62 -12.36 -15.52 15.70
CA ASN A 62 -13.34 -16.36 16.40
C ASN A 62 -14.79 -15.96 16.06
N THR A 63 -15.01 -15.39 14.89
CA THR A 63 -16.34 -14.97 14.43
C THR A 63 -16.72 -15.71 13.15
N PRO A 64 -18.00 -15.79 12.80
CA PRO A 64 -18.45 -16.33 11.52
C PRO A 64 -17.90 -15.52 10.31
N ALA A 65 -17.49 -14.26 10.53
CA ALA A 65 -16.94 -13.37 9.52
C ALA A 65 -15.42 -13.42 9.46
N ALA A 66 -14.78 -14.52 9.86
CA ALA A 66 -13.33 -14.67 9.80
C ALA A 66 -12.77 -14.31 8.40
N VAL A 67 -11.56 -13.76 8.38
CA VAL A 67 -10.89 -13.42 7.11
C VAL A 67 -10.50 -14.71 6.39
N SER A 68 -11.04 -14.92 5.20
CA SER A 68 -10.73 -16.09 4.37
C SER A 68 -9.80 -15.78 3.20
N VAL A 69 -9.83 -14.54 2.69
CA VAL A 69 -9.04 -14.12 1.52
C VAL A 69 -8.32 -12.81 1.79
N VAL A 70 -7.05 -12.74 1.41
CA VAL A 70 -6.35 -11.48 1.19
C VAL A 70 -6.06 -11.34 -0.30
N LEU A 71 -6.64 -10.31 -0.90
CA LEU A 71 -6.52 -9.99 -2.32
C LEU A 71 -5.51 -8.87 -2.54
N LYS A 72 -4.41 -9.15 -3.23
CA LYS A 72 -3.54 -8.11 -3.77
C LYS A 72 -4.28 -7.39 -4.91
N VAL A 73 -4.53 -6.09 -4.74
CA VAL A 73 -5.46 -5.36 -5.61
C VAL A 73 -4.75 -4.74 -6.81
N ASN A 74 -3.61 -4.09 -6.59
CA ASN A 74 -2.93 -3.29 -7.61
C ASN A 74 -1.41 -3.30 -7.45
N GLY A 75 -0.72 -2.66 -8.37
CA GLY A 75 0.75 -2.55 -8.37
C GLY A 75 1.41 -3.85 -8.82
N GLY A 76 2.55 -4.15 -8.26
CA GLY A 76 3.35 -5.33 -8.60
C GLY A 76 4.55 -5.43 -7.67
N ALA A 77 5.71 -5.79 -8.21
CA ALA A 77 6.94 -5.91 -7.42
C ALA A 77 7.45 -4.57 -6.78
N ASN A 78 6.75 -3.46 -7.02
CA ASN A 78 6.95 -2.17 -6.37
C ASN A 78 6.05 -1.95 -5.14
N SER A 79 5.16 -2.88 -4.80
CA SER A 79 4.16 -2.75 -3.73
C SER A 79 4.65 -3.40 -2.42
N GLY A 80 5.81 -2.95 -1.93
CA GLY A 80 6.45 -3.52 -0.75
C GLY A 80 5.65 -3.29 0.54
N HIS A 81 5.28 -4.39 1.24
CA HIS A 81 4.71 -4.36 2.59
C HIS A 81 5.55 -5.20 3.55
N THR A 82 5.53 -4.83 4.82
CA THR A 82 6.10 -5.66 5.89
C THR A 82 4.97 -6.12 6.80
N ALA A 83 4.79 -7.42 6.93
CA ALA A 83 3.83 -8.05 7.83
C ALA A 83 4.56 -9.06 8.72
N ALA A 84 4.37 -8.98 10.04
CA ALA A 84 5.05 -9.82 11.02
C ALA A 84 6.57 -9.95 10.79
N GLY A 85 7.23 -8.84 10.43
CA GLY A 85 8.67 -8.79 10.14
C GLY A 85 9.09 -9.34 8.76
N ILE A 86 8.16 -9.91 8.00
CA ILE A 86 8.41 -10.44 6.64
C ILE A 86 8.17 -9.35 5.60
N LYS A 87 9.17 -9.13 4.75
CA LYS A 87 9.08 -8.18 3.62
C LYS A 87 8.51 -8.89 2.40
N LEU A 88 7.40 -8.38 1.90
CA LEU A 88 6.67 -8.87 0.72
C LEU A 88 6.55 -7.75 -0.30
N ASN A 89 6.51 -8.08 -1.59
CA ASN A 89 6.23 -7.10 -2.63
C ASN A 89 5.02 -7.53 -3.47
N LEU A 90 5.00 -8.78 -3.93
CA LEU A 90 4.00 -9.28 -4.86
C LEU A 90 3.00 -10.22 -4.17
N LEU A 91 3.46 -11.07 -3.27
CA LEU A 91 2.57 -11.95 -2.52
C LEU A 91 1.72 -11.15 -1.52
N PRO A 92 0.43 -11.53 -1.34
CA PRO A 92 -0.43 -10.94 -0.33
C PRO A 92 0.13 -11.12 1.09
N ALA A 93 0.05 -10.06 1.90
CA ALA A 93 0.57 -10.08 3.28
C ALA A 93 -0.20 -11.03 4.21
N GLY A 94 -1.37 -11.50 3.82
CA GLY A 94 -2.08 -12.58 4.49
C GLY A 94 -1.32 -13.91 4.59
N VAL A 95 -0.19 -14.04 3.87
CA VAL A 95 0.66 -15.23 3.95
C VAL A 95 1.19 -15.49 5.36
N VAL A 96 1.36 -14.45 6.18
CA VAL A 96 1.86 -14.57 7.56
C VAL A 96 0.82 -15.18 8.52
N GLU A 97 -0.47 -15.14 8.17
CA GLU A 97 -1.58 -15.69 8.94
C GLU A 97 -1.95 -17.06 8.38
N LYS A 98 -1.75 -18.12 9.17
CA LYS A 98 -2.00 -19.51 8.75
C LYS A 98 -3.48 -19.80 8.55
N GLU A 99 -4.34 -19.10 9.28
CA GLU A 99 -5.78 -19.27 9.27
C GLU A 99 -6.45 -18.68 8.01
N ILE A 100 -5.77 -17.80 7.29
CA ILE A 100 -6.26 -17.24 6.03
C ILE A 100 -6.16 -18.32 4.95
N ALA A 101 -7.31 -18.77 4.47
CA ALA A 101 -7.39 -19.89 3.53
C ALA A 101 -6.85 -19.57 2.13
N HIS A 102 -6.98 -18.33 1.66
CA HIS A 102 -6.65 -17.94 0.29
C HIS A 102 -5.83 -16.68 0.21
N LEU A 103 -4.81 -16.73 -0.65
CA LEU A 103 -3.94 -15.62 -1.04
C LEU A 103 -4.23 -15.33 -2.51
N ALA A 104 -4.91 -14.23 -2.81
CA ALA A 104 -5.30 -13.93 -4.18
C ALA A 104 -4.46 -12.77 -4.77
N ILE A 105 -4.06 -12.92 -6.03
CA ILE A 105 -3.48 -11.84 -6.85
C ILE A 105 -4.52 -11.49 -7.91
N GLY A 106 -5.07 -10.27 -7.83
CA GLY A 106 -6.17 -9.83 -8.68
C GLY A 106 -5.73 -9.36 -10.08
N SER A 107 -6.71 -9.16 -10.95
CA SER A 107 -6.48 -8.74 -12.34
C SER A 107 -5.82 -7.36 -12.46
N GLY A 108 -5.98 -6.48 -11.46
CA GLY A 108 -5.34 -5.17 -11.42
C GLY A 108 -3.83 -5.19 -11.09
N VAL A 109 -3.23 -6.37 -10.91
CA VAL A 109 -1.82 -6.52 -10.54
C VAL A 109 -0.96 -6.81 -11.78
N VAL A 110 0.28 -6.29 -11.74
CA VAL A 110 1.33 -6.58 -12.72
C VAL A 110 2.36 -7.50 -12.06
N ALA A 111 2.41 -8.77 -12.45
CA ALA A 111 3.19 -9.79 -11.78
C ALA A 111 4.27 -10.42 -12.69
N ASP A 112 5.54 -10.33 -12.27
CA ASP A 112 6.63 -11.13 -12.86
C ASP A 112 6.54 -12.56 -12.27
N PRO A 113 6.33 -13.62 -13.08
CA PRO A 113 6.16 -14.98 -12.57
C PRO A 113 7.41 -15.50 -11.85
N ARG A 114 8.60 -15.03 -12.19
CA ARG A 114 9.84 -15.35 -11.45
C ARG A 114 9.81 -14.72 -10.06
N LYS A 115 9.29 -13.49 -9.95
CA LYS A 115 9.21 -12.78 -8.67
C LYS A 115 8.21 -13.44 -7.72
N VAL A 116 7.13 -14.02 -8.23
CA VAL A 116 6.22 -14.86 -7.42
C VAL A 116 7.01 -15.99 -6.76
N TRP A 117 7.84 -16.71 -7.53
CA TRP A 117 8.69 -17.78 -7.01
C TRP A 117 9.77 -17.29 -6.06
N TRP A 118 10.39 -16.15 -6.33
CA TRP A 118 11.43 -15.57 -5.49
C TRP A 118 10.91 -15.14 -4.12
N GLU A 119 9.62 -14.87 -4.00
CA GLU A 119 8.99 -14.61 -2.72
C GLU A 119 8.41 -15.88 -2.08
N ALA A 120 7.83 -16.79 -2.87
CA ALA A 120 7.19 -18.00 -2.36
C ALA A 120 8.18 -19.01 -1.78
N ARG A 121 9.27 -19.33 -2.49
CA ARG A 121 10.22 -20.38 -2.06
C ARG A 121 10.83 -20.15 -0.68
N PRO A 122 11.35 -18.95 -0.34
CA PRO A 122 11.87 -18.70 1.00
C PRO A 122 10.82 -18.84 2.09
N LEU A 123 9.58 -18.45 1.81
CA LEU A 123 8.45 -18.54 2.74
C LEU A 123 8.05 -20.01 2.97
N GLU A 124 7.93 -20.80 1.91
CA GLU A 124 7.63 -22.23 2.03
C GLU A 124 8.71 -22.97 2.83
N ARG A 125 9.98 -22.63 2.63
CA ARG A 125 11.06 -23.18 3.42
C ARG A 125 10.98 -22.81 4.91
N LYS A 126 10.38 -21.66 5.22
CA LYS A 126 10.08 -21.21 6.59
C LYS A 126 8.76 -21.82 7.14
N GLY A 127 8.08 -22.68 6.38
CA GLY A 127 6.86 -23.37 6.78
C GLY A 127 5.56 -22.61 6.53
N TYR A 128 5.59 -21.55 5.72
CA TYR A 128 4.37 -20.89 5.24
C TYR A 128 3.81 -21.61 4.02
N ALA A 129 2.55 -22.01 4.07
CA ALA A 129 1.89 -22.69 2.95
C ALA A 129 1.49 -21.65 1.88
N VAL A 130 2.36 -21.34 0.93
CA VAL A 130 2.11 -20.35 -0.12
C VAL A 130 1.34 -20.98 -1.29
N GLN A 131 1.94 -21.96 -1.97
CA GLN A 131 1.39 -22.53 -3.21
C GLN A 131 0.01 -23.14 -3.04
N SER A 132 -0.25 -23.81 -1.90
CA SER A 132 -1.56 -24.43 -1.65
C SER A 132 -2.70 -23.43 -1.41
N ARG A 133 -2.37 -22.17 -1.10
CA ARG A 133 -3.34 -21.09 -0.84
C ARG A 133 -3.38 -20.03 -1.94
N LEU A 134 -2.39 -20.00 -2.84
CA LEU A 134 -2.24 -18.96 -3.85
C LEU A 134 -3.22 -19.19 -5.01
N LEU A 135 -3.95 -18.13 -5.38
CA LEU A 135 -4.72 -18.02 -6.63
C LEU A 135 -4.32 -16.73 -7.35
N ILE A 136 -3.92 -16.84 -8.59
CA ILE A 136 -3.59 -15.71 -9.47
C ILE A 136 -4.71 -15.60 -10.51
N ASP A 137 -5.30 -14.42 -10.63
CA ASP A 137 -6.34 -14.20 -11.63
C ASP A 137 -5.78 -14.45 -13.05
N GLU A 138 -6.53 -15.13 -13.88
CA GLU A 138 -6.13 -15.45 -15.24
C GLU A 138 -5.86 -14.21 -16.10
N ARG A 139 -6.41 -13.05 -15.72
CA ARG A 139 -6.22 -11.74 -16.34
C ARG A 139 -5.18 -10.88 -15.63
N THR A 140 -4.47 -11.39 -14.62
CA THR A 140 -3.30 -10.71 -14.07
C THR A 140 -2.27 -10.48 -15.17
N LEU A 141 -1.71 -9.26 -15.22
CA LEU A 141 -0.75 -8.87 -16.26
C LEU A 141 0.62 -9.50 -16.01
N VAL A 142 1.21 -10.09 -17.04
CA VAL A 142 2.59 -10.58 -16.97
C VAL A 142 3.57 -9.44 -17.18
N SER A 143 4.35 -9.13 -16.13
CA SER A 143 5.54 -8.30 -16.22
C SER A 143 6.77 -9.14 -16.55
N ASP A 144 7.70 -8.60 -17.33
CA ASP A 144 8.93 -9.28 -17.72
C ASP A 144 10.13 -8.33 -17.84
N LEU A 145 11.26 -8.87 -18.29
CA LEU A 145 12.49 -8.13 -18.50
C LEU A 145 12.32 -6.92 -19.43
N CYS A 146 11.48 -7.04 -20.49
CA CYS A 146 11.28 -5.96 -21.45
C CYS A 146 10.73 -4.70 -20.78
N HIS A 147 9.80 -4.88 -19.84
CA HIS A 147 9.23 -3.78 -19.08
C HIS A 147 10.26 -3.14 -18.14
N ARG A 148 11.13 -3.95 -17.53
CA ARG A 148 12.21 -3.45 -16.66
C ARG A 148 13.23 -2.63 -17.45
N LEU A 149 13.60 -3.09 -18.64
CA LEU A 149 14.49 -2.38 -19.54
C LEU A 149 13.88 -1.06 -20.01
N LEU A 150 12.60 -1.05 -20.37
CA LEU A 150 11.87 0.17 -20.73
C LEU A 150 11.82 1.17 -19.57
N ASP A 151 11.57 0.70 -18.36
CA ASP A 151 11.50 1.53 -17.15
C ASP A 151 12.82 2.24 -16.89
N LEU A 152 13.97 1.52 -16.98
CA LEU A 152 15.30 2.09 -16.89
C LEU A 152 15.60 3.07 -18.04
N SER A 153 15.15 2.75 -19.26
CA SER A 153 15.40 3.57 -20.46
C SER A 153 14.64 4.90 -20.40
N TRP A 154 13.41 4.92 -19.84
CA TRP A 154 12.68 6.17 -19.66
C TRP A 154 13.30 7.08 -18.60
N GLU A 155 13.93 6.53 -17.56
CA GLU A 155 14.69 7.32 -16.59
C GLU A 155 15.97 7.89 -17.24
N ASP A 156 16.69 7.08 -18.03
CA ASP A 156 17.85 7.51 -18.81
C ASP A 156 17.49 8.62 -19.81
N TYR A 157 16.40 8.47 -20.56
CA TYR A 157 15.89 9.45 -21.50
C TYR A 157 15.61 10.81 -20.84
N ARG A 158 14.94 10.82 -19.69
CA ARG A 158 14.67 12.07 -18.95
C ARG A 158 15.97 12.76 -18.57
N THR A 159 16.90 12.01 -18.00
CA THR A 159 18.15 12.57 -17.49
C THR A 159 19.10 12.97 -18.61
N ASN A 160 19.29 12.10 -19.59
CA ASN A 160 20.37 12.25 -20.57
C ASN A 160 19.92 12.96 -21.87
N VAL A 161 18.65 12.84 -22.26
CA VAL A 161 18.12 13.47 -23.47
C VAL A 161 17.33 14.74 -23.16
N LEU A 162 16.34 14.67 -22.26
CA LEU A 162 15.49 15.80 -21.92
C LEU A 162 16.14 16.78 -20.92
N LYS A 163 17.20 16.35 -20.21
CA LYS A 163 17.84 17.13 -19.13
C LYS A 163 16.87 17.49 -18.00
N GLU A 164 15.94 16.59 -17.73
CA GLU A 164 14.98 16.68 -16.65
C GLU A 164 15.39 15.80 -15.45
N GLU A 165 14.81 16.08 -14.29
CA GLU A 165 14.94 15.22 -13.13
C GLU A 165 14.30 13.83 -13.36
N PRO A 166 14.95 12.74 -12.93
CA PRO A 166 14.38 11.41 -13.02
C PRO A 166 13.12 11.31 -12.15
N ARG A 167 12.17 10.48 -12.55
CA ARG A 167 10.95 10.24 -11.75
C ARG A 167 11.23 9.39 -10.50
N GLY A 168 12.38 8.74 -10.46
CA GLY A 168 12.75 7.86 -9.35
C GLY A 168 12.07 6.49 -9.44
N SER A 169 11.91 5.97 -10.65
CA SER A 169 11.36 4.64 -10.87
C SER A 169 12.06 3.57 -10.05
N THR A 170 11.29 2.56 -9.63
CA THR A 170 11.81 1.39 -8.91
C THR A 170 12.59 0.42 -9.83
N GLY A 171 12.56 0.61 -11.16
CA GLY A 171 13.15 -0.31 -12.14
C GLY A 171 12.47 -1.69 -12.17
N ARG A 172 11.21 -1.76 -11.75
CA ARG A 172 10.42 -3.01 -11.71
C ARG A 172 9.54 -3.21 -12.94
N GLY A 173 9.50 -2.25 -13.85
CA GLY A 173 8.77 -2.33 -15.11
C GLY A 173 7.25 -2.16 -14.99
N ILE A 174 6.77 -1.56 -13.91
CA ILE A 174 5.34 -1.47 -13.60
C ILE A 174 4.61 -0.56 -14.58
N THR A 175 5.11 0.67 -14.79
CA THR A 175 4.49 1.63 -15.71
C THR A 175 4.46 1.12 -17.15
N PRO A 176 5.56 0.57 -17.73
CA PRO A 176 5.51 -0.02 -19.06
C PRO A 176 4.54 -1.19 -19.20
N ALA A 177 4.36 -2.01 -18.15
CA ALA A 177 3.45 -3.14 -18.19
C ALA A 177 1.97 -2.70 -18.21
N TYR A 178 1.58 -1.71 -17.40
CA TYR A 178 0.25 -1.09 -17.53
C TYR A 178 0.08 -0.33 -18.86
N GLY A 179 1.19 0.21 -19.41
CA GLY A 179 1.20 0.78 -20.76
C GLY A 179 0.87 -0.23 -21.85
N ASP A 180 1.38 -1.45 -21.72
CA ASP A 180 1.06 -2.56 -22.63
C ASP A 180 -0.42 -2.97 -22.53
N GLU A 181 -1.02 -2.95 -21.33
CA GLU A 181 -2.46 -3.19 -21.15
C GLU A 181 -3.29 -2.15 -21.90
N THR A 182 -3.03 -0.87 -21.65
CA THR A 182 -3.74 0.24 -22.31
C THR A 182 -3.52 0.24 -23.83
N GLY A 183 -2.33 -0.16 -24.26
CA GLY A 183 -1.96 -0.29 -25.68
C GLY A 183 -2.45 -1.56 -26.34
N GLN A 184 -3.10 -2.48 -25.63
CA GLN A 184 -3.60 -3.78 -26.11
C GLN A 184 -2.47 -4.73 -26.57
N TRP A 185 -1.33 -4.70 -25.87
CA TRP A 185 -0.16 -5.55 -26.10
C TRP A 185 0.12 -6.51 -24.95
N GLN A 186 -0.84 -6.65 -24.06
CA GLN A 186 -0.71 -7.41 -22.83
C GLN A 186 -0.47 -8.90 -23.06
N ILE A 187 0.25 -9.51 -22.13
CA ILE A 187 0.30 -10.94 -21.90
C ILE A 187 -0.33 -11.16 -20.53
N TYR A 188 -1.28 -12.07 -20.42
CA TYR A 188 -1.96 -12.44 -19.20
C TYR A 188 -1.41 -13.74 -18.61
N TYR A 189 -1.72 -14.01 -17.36
CA TYR A 189 -1.39 -15.29 -16.74
C TYR A 189 -2.10 -16.46 -17.42
N SER A 190 -3.30 -16.28 -17.98
CA SER A 190 -3.97 -17.29 -18.82
C SER A 190 -3.14 -17.73 -20.02
N ASP A 191 -2.19 -16.95 -20.51
CA ASP A 191 -1.30 -17.37 -21.59
C ASP A 191 -0.40 -18.56 -21.19
N PHE A 192 -0.13 -18.75 -19.90
CA PHE A 192 0.60 -19.91 -19.38
C PHE A 192 -0.25 -21.20 -19.34
N LEU A 193 -1.56 -21.10 -19.51
CA LEU A 193 -2.46 -22.25 -19.68
C LEU A 193 -2.54 -22.71 -21.13
N GLY A 194 -2.02 -21.93 -22.07
CA GLY A 194 -1.97 -22.22 -23.50
C GLY A 194 -0.72 -23.00 -23.90
N THR A 195 -0.18 -22.69 -25.09
CA THR A 195 1.03 -23.34 -25.60
C THR A 195 2.25 -22.42 -25.47
N ARG A 196 3.43 -23.05 -25.29
CA ARG A 196 4.72 -22.34 -25.22
C ARG A 196 4.96 -21.50 -26.48
N GLU A 197 4.57 -22.00 -27.66
CA GLU A 197 4.74 -21.34 -28.94
C GLU A 197 3.89 -20.07 -29.05
N ALA A 198 2.64 -20.11 -28.57
CA ALA A 198 1.77 -18.93 -28.54
C ALA A 198 2.32 -17.86 -27.60
N PHE A 199 2.77 -18.23 -26.40
CA PHE A 199 3.43 -17.34 -25.46
C PHE A 199 4.73 -16.76 -26.05
N ALA A 200 5.58 -17.59 -26.65
CA ALA A 200 6.84 -17.19 -27.27
C ALA A 200 6.62 -16.12 -28.36
N LYS A 201 5.59 -16.29 -29.19
CA LYS A 201 5.23 -15.31 -30.23
C LYS A 201 4.86 -13.94 -29.62
N LYS A 202 4.04 -13.92 -28.57
CA LYS A 202 3.66 -12.68 -27.86
C LYS A 202 4.88 -12.01 -27.22
N LEU A 203 5.72 -12.79 -26.54
CA LEU A 203 6.93 -12.31 -25.87
C LEU A 203 7.96 -11.76 -26.87
N ALA A 204 8.17 -12.43 -27.99
CA ALA A 204 9.06 -11.97 -29.07
C ALA A 204 8.59 -10.62 -29.67
N ASN A 205 7.28 -10.47 -29.89
CA ASN A 205 6.71 -9.19 -30.37
C ASN A 205 6.92 -8.07 -29.35
N ARG A 206 6.73 -8.34 -28.05
CA ARG A 206 7.00 -7.38 -26.95
C ARG A 206 8.47 -7.02 -26.91
N ALA A 207 9.37 -8.00 -26.95
CA ALA A 207 10.81 -7.78 -26.92
C ALA A 207 11.28 -6.92 -28.09
N ASN A 208 10.80 -7.19 -29.31
CA ASN A 208 11.12 -6.39 -30.49
C ASN A 208 10.65 -4.94 -30.35
N ARG A 209 9.40 -4.71 -29.91
CA ARG A 209 8.89 -3.35 -29.62
C ARG A 209 9.72 -2.63 -28.58
N ALA A 210 10.00 -3.29 -27.46
CA ALA A 210 10.78 -2.72 -26.36
C ALA A 210 12.19 -2.31 -26.84
N CYS A 211 12.92 -3.21 -27.52
CA CYS A 211 14.26 -2.93 -28.02
C CYS A 211 14.27 -1.75 -28.99
N ARG A 212 13.31 -1.68 -29.92
CA ARG A 212 13.19 -0.56 -30.86
C ARG A 212 12.85 0.76 -30.18
N THR A 213 11.97 0.74 -29.17
CA THR A 213 11.65 1.92 -28.36
C THR A 213 12.88 2.41 -27.59
N ILE A 214 13.63 1.50 -26.98
CA ILE A 214 14.84 1.81 -26.23
C ILE A 214 15.90 2.44 -27.14
N GLN A 215 16.12 1.86 -28.31
CA GLN A 215 17.12 2.32 -29.26
C GLN A 215 16.74 3.65 -29.91
N HIS A 216 15.51 3.73 -30.48
CA HIS A 216 15.16 4.84 -31.38
C HIS A 216 14.38 5.95 -30.71
N VAL A 217 13.61 5.68 -29.67
CA VAL A 217 12.83 6.69 -28.94
C VAL A 217 13.58 7.17 -27.71
N CYS A 218 14.03 6.26 -26.84
CA CYS A 218 14.78 6.64 -25.64
C CYS A 218 16.24 7.01 -25.94
N GLN A 219 16.76 6.70 -27.13
CA GLN A 219 18.12 7.04 -27.60
C GLN A 219 19.21 6.57 -26.62
N VAL A 220 18.99 5.41 -26.00
CA VAL A 220 19.93 4.82 -25.05
C VAL A 220 21.24 4.46 -25.79
N SER A 221 22.38 4.77 -25.18
CA SER A 221 23.69 4.36 -25.75
C SER A 221 23.91 2.85 -25.59
N GLU A 222 24.75 2.25 -26.45
CA GLU A 222 25.10 0.82 -26.36
C GLU A 222 25.74 0.47 -25.00
N THR A 223 26.55 1.36 -24.47
CA THR A 223 27.18 1.20 -23.15
C THR A 223 26.13 1.19 -22.05
N THR A 224 25.17 2.13 -22.09
CA THR A 224 24.07 2.19 -21.12
C THR A 224 23.17 0.97 -21.25
N TRP A 225 22.80 0.55 -22.46
CA TRP A 225 22.07 -0.69 -22.72
C TRP A 225 22.74 -1.89 -22.04
N SER A 226 24.03 -2.08 -22.26
CA SER A 226 24.78 -3.17 -21.64
C SER A 226 24.73 -3.08 -20.11
N SER A 227 24.91 -1.89 -19.53
CA SER A 227 24.93 -1.67 -18.09
C SER A 227 23.59 -1.97 -17.39
N PHE A 228 22.46 -1.95 -18.11
CA PHE A 228 21.16 -2.27 -17.52
C PHE A 228 21.11 -3.71 -17.01
N PHE A 229 21.67 -4.65 -17.75
CA PHE A 229 21.69 -6.07 -17.35
C PHE A 229 22.52 -6.28 -16.08
N ASP A 230 23.68 -5.65 -15.99
CA ASP A 230 24.54 -5.70 -14.80
C ASP A 230 23.86 -5.06 -13.58
N LYS A 231 23.19 -3.92 -13.78
CA LYS A 231 22.41 -3.25 -12.73
C LYS A 231 21.28 -4.13 -12.23
N LEU A 232 20.54 -4.79 -13.13
CA LEU A 232 19.45 -5.70 -12.76
C LEU A 232 19.96 -6.92 -12.01
N THR A 233 21.04 -7.53 -12.49
CA THR A 233 21.72 -8.66 -11.84
C THR A 233 22.14 -8.31 -10.41
N THR A 234 22.87 -7.20 -10.25
CA THR A 234 23.35 -6.74 -8.94
C THR A 234 22.20 -6.45 -7.99
N ALA A 235 21.15 -5.78 -8.48
CA ALA A 235 19.98 -5.44 -7.67
C ALA A 235 19.22 -6.67 -7.17
N GLU A 236 19.04 -7.70 -8.03
CA GLU A 236 18.32 -8.92 -7.62
C GLU A 236 19.17 -9.83 -6.73
N ILE A 237 20.47 -9.97 -6.98
CA ILE A 237 21.38 -10.70 -6.07
C ILE A 237 21.34 -10.06 -4.67
N ARG A 238 21.40 -8.73 -4.59
CA ARG A 238 21.30 -8.01 -3.30
C ARG A 238 19.93 -8.21 -2.63
N ALA A 239 18.85 -8.15 -3.40
CA ALA A 239 17.49 -8.29 -2.87
C ALA A 239 17.19 -9.71 -2.36
N ASN A 240 17.88 -10.72 -2.88
CA ASN A 240 17.70 -12.13 -2.54
C ASN A 240 18.90 -12.73 -1.81
N ALA A 241 19.80 -11.90 -1.24
CA ALA A 241 21.04 -12.36 -0.60
C ALA A 241 20.80 -13.41 0.50
N GLU A 242 19.81 -13.19 1.37
CA GLU A 242 19.42 -14.15 2.41
C GLU A 242 19.03 -15.51 1.81
N GLY A 243 18.21 -15.52 0.76
CA GLY A 243 17.80 -16.76 0.09
C GLY A 243 18.97 -17.50 -0.59
N ILE A 244 19.95 -16.75 -1.10
CA ILE A 244 21.19 -17.31 -1.68
C ILE A 244 22.04 -17.93 -0.57
N GLU A 245 22.26 -17.24 0.53
CA GLU A 245 23.03 -17.72 1.68
C GLU A 245 22.39 -18.97 2.30
N GLN A 246 21.07 -19.02 2.35
CA GLN A 246 20.32 -20.18 2.85
C GLN A 246 20.23 -21.34 1.84
N GLY A 247 20.78 -21.20 0.63
CA GLY A 247 20.73 -22.22 -0.42
C GLY A 247 19.32 -22.46 -1.00
N VAL A 248 18.44 -21.47 -0.92
CA VAL A 248 17.13 -21.47 -1.61
C VAL A 248 17.31 -21.18 -3.09
N PHE A 249 18.29 -20.34 -3.41
CA PHE A 249 18.61 -19.88 -4.76
C PHE A 249 20.10 -20.04 -5.06
N THR A 250 20.42 -20.18 -6.35
CA THR A 250 21.77 -19.96 -6.88
C THR A 250 21.88 -18.53 -7.41
N LYS A 251 23.10 -17.98 -7.47
CA LYS A 251 23.33 -16.64 -8.05
C LYS A 251 22.93 -16.55 -9.52
N ASP A 252 23.09 -17.65 -10.25
CA ASP A 252 22.78 -17.74 -11.69
C ASP A 252 21.30 -17.54 -11.98
N GLU A 253 20.41 -17.79 -11.00
CA GLU A 253 18.98 -17.52 -11.14
C GLU A 253 18.70 -16.03 -11.34
N PHE A 254 19.57 -15.18 -10.82
CA PHE A 254 19.49 -13.71 -10.89
C PHE A 254 20.41 -13.09 -11.95
N ASP A 255 21.05 -13.90 -12.80
CA ASP A 255 21.88 -13.40 -13.90
C ASP A 255 20.99 -12.90 -15.07
N PHE A 256 20.93 -11.59 -15.24
CA PHE A 256 20.21 -10.94 -16.35
C PHE A 256 21.09 -10.79 -17.60
N VAL A 257 22.41 -10.93 -17.49
CA VAL A 257 23.33 -10.82 -18.63
C VAL A 257 23.04 -11.93 -19.66
N ARG A 258 22.60 -13.09 -19.22
CA ARG A 258 22.21 -14.23 -20.10
C ARG A 258 21.08 -13.92 -21.09
N PHE A 259 20.28 -12.89 -20.82
CA PHE A 259 19.18 -12.46 -21.72
C PHE A 259 19.63 -11.51 -22.81
N LYS A 260 20.87 -11.02 -22.75
CA LYS A 260 21.42 -10.11 -23.74
C LYS A 260 21.63 -10.84 -25.06
N GLY A 261 21.18 -10.25 -26.15
CA GLY A 261 21.41 -10.78 -27.49
C GLY A 261 22.84 -10.55 -27.99
N PRO A 262 23.19 -11.10 -29.16
CA PRO A 262 24.54 -11.04 -29.72
C PRO A 262 24.94 -9.64 -30.21
N THR A 263 23.97 -8.80 -30.48
CA THR A 263 24.18 -7.40 -30.91
C THR A 263 23.49 -6.42 -29.98
N PRO A 264 23.91 -5.15 -29.90
CA PRO A 264 23.22 -4.14 -29.13
C PRO A 264 21.73 -4.04 -29.47
N PHE A 265 20.90 -3.75 -28.45
CA PHE A 265 19.44 -3.64 -28.57
C PHE A 265 18.74 -4.90 -29.09
N THR A 266 19.32 -6.06 -28.83
CA THR A 266 18.69 -7.37 -29.07
C THR A 266 18.67 -8.19 -27.77
N LEU A 267 17.69 -9.11 -27.68
CA LEU A 267 17.56 -10.06 -26.57
C LEU A 267 17.73 -11.48 -27.08
N ASN A 268 18.26 -12.35 -26.23
CA ASN A 268 18.26 -13.80 -26.46
C ASN A 268 16.85 -14.33 -26.20
N LEU A 269 16.04 -14.40 -27.26
CA LEU A 269 14.63 -14.75 -27.17
C LEU A 269 14.40 -16.20 -26.70
N ASP A 270 15.30 -17.12 -27.03
CA ASP A 270 15.17 -18.52 -26.62
C ASP A 270 15.32 -18.64 -25.10
N VAL A 271 16.36 -18.03 -24.53
CA VAL A 271 16.60 -18.00 -23.08
C VAL A 271 15.49 -17.22 -22.37
N LEU A 272 15.07 -16.08 -22.93
CA LEU A 272 14.00 -15.26 -22.36
C LEU A 272 12.69 -16.05 -22.32
N THR A 273 12.31 -16.66 -23.42
CA THR A 273 11.09 -17.48 -23.52
C THR A 273 11.13 -18.65 -22.54
N GLU A 274 12.23 -19.39 -22.52
CA GLU A 274 12.36 -20.57 -21.67
C GLU A 274 12.18 -20.22 -20.20
N VAL A 275 12.91 -19.19 -19.73
CA VAL A 275 12.90 -18.79 -18.30
C VAL A 275 11.51 -18.29 -17.87
N TYR A 276 10.86 -17.45 -18.68
CA TYR A 276 9.54 -16.93 -18.34
C TYR A 276 8.42 -17.95 -18.48
N TRP A 277 8.50 -18.81 -19.51
CA TRP A 277 7.57 -19.91 -19.70
C TRP A 277 7.63 -20.91 -18.55
N GLN A 278 8.82 -21.35 -18.16
CA GLN A 278 8.98 -22.30 -17.04
C GLN A 278 8.44 -21.71 -15.74
N ALA A 279 8.77 -20.44 -15.43
CA ALA A 279 8.28 -19.77 -14.25
C ALA A 279 6.75 -19.65 -14.22
N GLY A 280 6.13 -19.26 -15.34
CA GLY A 280 4.68 -19.10 -15.44
C GLY A 280 3.92 -20.42 -15.51
N ALA A 281 4.36 -21.36 -16.33
CA ALA A 281 3.72 -22.67 -16.49
C ALA A 281 3.77 -23.50 -15.18
N SER A 282 4.80 -23.32 -14.36
CA SER A 282 4.86 -23.96 -13.04
C SER A 282 3.80 -23.42 -12.04
N LEU A 283 3.21 -22.26 -12.33
CA LEU A 283 2.08 -21.67 -11.60
C LEU A 283 0.71 -22.06 -12.17
N ALA A 284 0.63 -22.89 -13.23
CA ALA A 284 -0.62 -23.19 -13.93
C ALA A 284 -1.76 -23.67 -12.99
N LYS A 285 -1.43 -24.42 -11.93
CA LYS A 285 -2.41 -24.88 -10.93
C LYS A 285 -2.95 -23.76 -10.03
N ASN A 286 -2.27 -22.63 -10.02
CA ASN A 286 -2.59 -21.45 -9.23
C ASN A 286 -3.27 -20.36 -10.05
N ILE A 287 -3.53 -20.59 -11.35
CA ILE A 287 -4.17 -19.64 -12.26
C ILE A 287 -5.65 -19.99 -12.37
N GLY A 288 -6.52 -18.99 -12.17
CA GLY A 288 -7.97 -19.19 -12.28
C GLY A 288 -8.75 -17.92 -12.03
N GLU A 289 -10.06 -18.05 -11.89
CA GLU A 289 -10.98 -16.92 -11.69
C GLU A 289 -11.04 -16.47 -10.21
N VAL A 290 -10.33 -15.41 -9.87
CA VAL A 290 -10.39 -14.78 -8.53
C VAL A 290 -11.82 -14.32 -8.22
N ARG A 291 -12.57 -13.84 -9.21
CA ARG A 291 -13.97 -13.44 -9.05
C ARG A 291 -14.84 -14.52 -8.39
N GLU A 292 -14.76 -15.75 -8.86
CA GLU A 292 -15.57 -16.85 -8.34
C GLU A 292 -15.17 -17.21 -6.89
N LEU A 293 -13.86 -17.12 -6.58
CA LEU A 293 -13.40 -17.26 -5.20
C LEU A 293 -14.03 -16.19 -4.30
N ILE A 294 -13.90 -14.90 -4.67
CA ILE A 294 -14.41 -13.79 -3.86
C ILE A 294 -15.92 -13.91 -3.64
N LEU A 295 -16.70 -14.15 -4.70
CA LEU A 295 -18.15 -14.29 -4.61
C LEU A 295 -18.58 -15.49 -3.75
N ARG A 296 -17.86 -16.60 -3.80
CA ARG A 296 -18.12 -17.78 -2.95
C ARG A 296 -17.89 -17.46 -1.48
N GLU A 297 -16.75 -16.83 -1.15
CA GLU A 297 -16.38 -16.51 0.23
C GLU A 297 -17.31 -15.45 0.85
N VAL A 298 -17.72 -14.44 0.06
CA VAL A 298 -18.74 -13.46 0.49
C VAL A 298 -20.08 -14.13 0.79
N ARG A 299 -20.54 -15.06 -0.08
CA ARG A 299 -21.78 -15.82 0.17
C ARG A 299 -21.70 -16.72 1.40
N ALA A 300 -20.50 -17.20 1.72
CA ALA A 300 -20.25 -18.00 2.93
C ALA A 300 -20.20 -17.15 4.21
N GLY A 301 -20.24 -15.83 4.11
CA GLY A 301 -20.21 -14.93 5.26
C GLY A 301 -18.81 -14.48 5.67
N HIS A 302 -17.77 -14.89 4.94
CA HIS A 302 -16.37 -14.58 5.27
C HIS A 302 -15.97 -13.17 4.86
N THR A 303 -14.92 -12.67 5.50
CA THR A 303 -14.32 -11.37 5.18
C THR A 303 -13.18 -11.51 4.15
N ILE A 304 -13.15 -10.57 3.22
CA ILE A 304 -12.10 -10.41 2.22
C ILE A 304 -11.38 -9.08 2.45
N ILE A 305 -10.05 -9.11 2.56
CA ILE A 305 -9.25 -7.89 2.66
C ILE A 305 -8.57 -7.61 1.32
N GLY A 306 -8.83 -6.45 0.76
CA GLY A 306 -8.09 -5.90 -0.38
C GLY A 306 -6.84 -5.18 0.08
N GLU A 307 -5.68 -5.72 -0.27
CA GLU A 307 -4.38 -5.16 0.04
C GLU A 307 -3.92 -4.25 -1.10
N PHE A 308 -3.87 -2.95 -0.83
CA PHE A 308 -3.46 -1.95 -1.80
C PHE A 308 -1.97 -1.66 -1.75
N GLY A 309 -1.34 -1.65 -2.90
CA GLY A 309 -0.01 -1.05 -3.07
C GLY A 309 -0.08 0.49 -3.08
N GLN A 310 1.03 1.14 -2.73
CA GLN A 310 1.21 2.59 -2.73
C GLN A 310 0.20 3.32 -1.80
N ALA A 311 -0.29 4.50 -2.19
CA ALA A 311 -1.21 5.32 -1.40
C ALA A 311 -2.06 6.22 -2.29
N TYR A 312 -3.11 6.81 -1.72
CA TYR A 312 -4.07 7.69 -2.40
C TYR A 312 -3.41 8.79 -3.25
N TRP A 313 -2.39 9.46 -2.70
CA TRP A 313 -1.70 10.55 -3.42
C TRP A 313 -0.70 10.09 -4.50
N LEU A 314 -0.53 8.77 -4.65
CA LEU A 314 0.22 8.17 -5.74
C LEU A 314 -0.67 7.55 -6.83
N ASP A 315 -1.99 7.71 -6.72
CA ASP A 315 -2.95 7.27 -7.73
C ASP A 315 -2.70 7.96 -9.09
N LYS A 316 -2.84 7.19 -10.17
CA LYS A 316 -2.57 7.70 -11.53
C LYS A 316 -3.44 8.88 -11.95
N ARG A 317 -4.64 9.08 -11.36
CA ARG A 317 -5.56 10.18 -11.67
C ARG A 317 -5.70 11.19 -10.55
N HIS A 318 -5.73 10.73 -9.29
CA HIS A 318 -5.98 11.58 -8.13
C HIS A 318 -4.70 12.06 -7.46
N GLY A 319 -3.58 11.37 -7.68
CA GLY A 319 -2.29 11.68 -7.08
C GLY A 319 -1.57 12.89 -7.68
N PHE A 320 -0.35 13.06 -7.25
CA PHE A 320 0.52 14.20 -7.63
C PHE A 320 1.15 13.99 -9.01
N SER A 321 0.30 13.89 -10.05
CA SER A 321 0.78 13.75 -11.43
C SER A 321 1.79 14.86 -11.78
N PRO A 322 2.88 14.54 -12.47
CA PRO A 322 3.22 13.25 -13.09
C PRO A 322 3.97 12.26 -12.18
N ASN A 323 4.17 12.58 -10.90
CA ASN A 323 4.91 11.77 -9.94
C ASN A 323 3.98 10.78 -9.21
N VAL A 324 3.40 9.85 -9.95
CA VAL A 324 2.40 8.88 -9.50
C VAL A 324 2.80 7.47 -9.90
N THR A 325 2.11 6.46 -9.36
CA THR A 325 2.18 5.09 -9.91
C THR A 325 1.27 4.95 -11.14
N ALA A 326 1.35 3.84 -11.84
CA ALA A 326 0.56 3.62 -13.05
C ALA A 326 -0.79 2.94 -12.81
N SER A 327 -1.13 2.62 -11.56
CA SER A 327 -2.41 2.01 -11.17
C SER A 327 -3.30 2.97 -10.37
N HIS A 328 -4.57 2.61 -10.22
CA HIS A 328 -5.41 3.16 -9.18
C HIS A 328 -5.02 2.59 -7.81
N THR A 329 -5.08 3.41 -6.76
CA THR A 329 -4.56 3.08 -5.42
C THR A 329 -5.60 3.30 -4.32
N TYR A 330 -6.87 3.32 -4.67
CA TYR A 330 -7.97 3.51 -3.73
C TYR A 330 -9.18 2.64 -4.09
N THR A 331 -10.19 2.65 -3.25
CA THR A 331 -11.30 1.69 -3.15
C THR A 331 -11.94 1.19 -4.46
N PRO A 332 -12.20 2.00 -5.52
CA PRO A 332 -12.79 1.48 -6.76
C PRO A 332 -12.00 0.38 -7.43
N GLU A 333 -10.66 0.43 -7.35
CA GLU A 333 -9.78 -0.60 -7.91
C GLU A 333 -9.99 -1.98 -7.28
N PHE A 334 -10.48 -2.05 -6.04
CA PHE A 334 -10.84 -3.33 -5.42
C PHE A 334 -11.82 -4.11 -6.29
N PHE A 335 -12.88 -3.44 -6.74
CA PHE A 335 -13.96 -4.09 -7.51
C PHE A 335 -13.50 -4.48 -8.90
N GLU A 336 -12.70 -3.64 -9.56
CA GLU A 336 -12.13 -3.93 -10.87
C GLU A 336 -11.16 -5.10 -10.79
N SER A 337 -10.25 -5.09 -9.83
CA SER A 337 -9.24 -6.14 -9.64
C SER A 337 -9.84 -7.47 -9.17
N ALA A 338 -10.88 -7.43 -8.34
CA ALA A 338 -11.62 -8.62 -7.92
C ALA A 338 -12.60 -9.14 -9.00
N GLY A 339 -12.91 -8.34 -10.02
CA GLY A 339 -13.87 -8.66 -11.08
C GLY A 339 -15.33 -8.74 -10.61
N ILE A 340 -15.70 -8.03 -9.53
CA ILE A 340 -17.03 -8.07 -8.94
C ILE A 340 -17.75 -6.72 -9.05
N PRO A 341 -19.10 -6.70 -9.01
CA PRO A 341 -19.85 -5.44 -9.01
C PRO A 341 -19.52 -4.55 -7.81
N VAL A 342 -19.57 -3.23 -8.02
CA VAL A 342 -19.44 -2.24 -6.93
C VAL A 342 -20.54 -2.45 -5.90
N GLN A 343 -20.17 -2.56 -4.64
CA GLN A 343 -21.06 -2.80 -3.52
C GLN A 343 -20.49 -2.19 -2.23
N ALA A 344 -21.16 -2.36 -1.09
CA ALA A 344 -20.65 -1.86 0.18
C ALA A 344 -19.27 -2.45 0.50
N ILE A 345 -18.35 -1.59 0.93
CA ILE A 345 -16.99 -1.94 1.33
C ILE A 345 -16.59 -1.10 2.54
N HIS A 346 -15.91 -1.71 3.50
CA HIS A 346 -15.34 -1.03 4.65
C HIS A 346 -13.91 -0.59 4.31
N THR A 347 -13.66 0.71 4.27
CA THR A 347 -12.35 1.23 3.88
C THR A 347 -11.60 1.76 5.09
N PHE A 348 -10.37 1.29 5.27
CA PHE A 348 -9.39 1.86 6.18
C PHE A 348 -8.54 2.92 5.49
N GLY A 349 -8.39 4.06 6.15
CA GLY A 349 -7.33 5.00 5.87
C GLY A 349 -6.10 4.72 6.75
N VAL A 350 -4.98 4.35 6.16
CA VAL A 350 -3.75 4.06 6.93
C VAL A 350 -2.76 5.21 6.80
N ALA A 351 -2.25 5.71 7.93
CA ALA A 351 -1.30 6.81 8.03
C ALA A 351 -0.17 6.50 9.03
N LYS A 352 0.84 7.35 9.07
CA LYS A 352 1.81 7.47 10.17
C LYS A 352 1.52 8.72 10.98
N ALA A 353 2.04 8.79 12.20
CA ALA A 353 1.96 9.98 13.04
C ALA A 353 2.85 11.16 12.55
N TYR A 354 3.54 10.98 11.44
CA TYR A 354 4.33 11.95 10.66
C TYR A 354 4.34 11.53 9.20
N ASP A 355 4.86 12.33 8.30
CA ASP A 355 4.88 11.99 6.89
C ASP A 355 6.25 11.63 6.36
N THR A 356 6.28 10.79 5.33
CA THR A 356 7.49 10.44 4.59
C THR A 356 7.20 10.40 3.11
N LYS A 357 8.24 10.68 2.33
CA LYS A 357 8.14 10.72 0.88
C LYS A 357 9.38 10.17 0.20
N VAL A 358 9.16 9.55 -0.95
CA VAL A 358 10.20 9.22 -1.94
C VAL A 358 9.83 9.92 -3.24
N GLY A 359 10.83 10.30 -4.04
CA GLY A 359 10.63 10.97 -5.33
C GLY A 359 10.82 12.49 -5.27
N THR A 360 10.65 13.16 -6.41
CA THR A 360 11.09 14.54 -6.64
C THR A 360 9.97 15.59 -6.59
N HIS A 361 8.70 15.19 -6.47
CA HIS A 361 7.58 16.15 -6.37
C HIS A 361 7.60 16.94 -5.06
N THR A 362 6.90 18.07 -5.00
CA THR A 362 6.82 18.96 -3.85
C THR A 362 6.34 18.23 -2.59
N PHE A 363 7.05 18.44 -1.48
CA PHE A 363 6.69 17.94 -0.15
C PHE A 363 6.55 19.13 0.80
N ILE A 364 5.33 19.67 0.88
CA ILE A 364 5.03 20.95 1.54
C ILE A 364 5.41 20.92 3.02
N THR A 365 5.19 19.81 3.71
CA THR A 365 5.45 19.64 5.14
C THR A 365 6.84 19.09 5.46
N GLN A 366 7.76 19.04 4.48
CA GLN A 366 9.11 18.53 4.69
C GLN A 366 9.80 19.26 5.84
N MET A 367 10.39 18.50 6.76
CA MET A 367 11.26 19.03 7.80
C MET A 367 12.63 19.40 7.21
N ASP A 368 13.24 20.43 7.78
CA ASP A 368 14.66 20.69 7.51
C ASP A 368 15.50 19.48 7.89
N ASP A 369 16.49 19.15 7.07
CA ASP A 369 17.32 17.96 7.26
C ASP A 369 18.16 18.01 8.55
N ALA A 370 18.48 19.21 9.05
CA ALA A 370 19.18 19.43 10.31
C ALA A 370 18.23 19.45 11.53
N HIS A 371 16.91 19.43 11.33
CA HIS A 371 15.97 19.42 12.44
C HIS A 371 16.14 18.14 13.28
N PRO A 372 16.28 18.22 14.62
CA PRO A 372 16.58 17.07 15.48
C PRO A 372 15.61 15.88 15.28
N LEU A 373 14.29 16.15 15.14
CA LEU A 373 13.31 15.10 14.82
C LEU A 373 13.57 14.50 13.44
N ALA A 374 13.90 15.28 12.42
CA ALA A 374 14.20 14.77 11.10
C ALA A 374 15.41 13.83 11.11
N VAL A 375 16.48 14.21 11.81
CA VAL A 375 17.68 13.38 12.01
C VAL A 375 17.32 12.03 12.66
N LYS A 376 16.44 12.07 13.69
CA LYS A 376 15.95 10.86 14.36
C LYS A 376 15.13 9.99 13.41
N LEU A 377 14.11 10.55 12.74
CA LEU A 377 13.18 9.81 11.88
C LEU A 377 13.87 9.22 10.65
N LYS A 378 14.83 9.93 10.07
CA LYS A 378 15.61 9.42 8.93
C LYS A 378 16.35 8.12 9.23
N LYS A 379 16.79 7.88 10.47
CA LYS A 379 17.40 6.62 10.88
C LYS A 379 16.42 5.43 10.81
N LEU A 380 15.12 5.69 10.83
CA LEU A 380 14.06 4.67 10.81
C LEU A 380 13.43 4.50 9.42
N GLU A 381 13.69 5.44 8.50
CA GLU A 381 12.92 5.56 7.26
C GLU A 381 13.76 5.27 6.01
N PHE A 382 13.67 4.02 5.56
CA PHE A 382 14.26 3.54 4.30
C PHE A 382 13.20 2.85 3.44
N GLY A 383 13.32 3.03 2.13
CA GLY A 383 12.41 2.37 1.18
C GLY A 383 12.51 0.84 1.25
N THR A 384 11.39 0.17 1.53
CA THR A 384 11.33 -1.29 1.67
C THR A 384 11.86 -2.02 0.44
N SER A 385 11.51 -1.53 -0.76
CA SER A 385 11.91 -2.15 -2.04
C SER A 385 13.25 -1.65 -2.59
N THR A 386 13.65 -0.41 -2.30
CA THR A 386 14.80 0.23 -2.93
C THR A 386 15.96 0.50 -1.97
N GLY A 387 15.73 0.46 -0.66
CA GLY A 387 16.69 0.85 0.36
C GLY A 387 17.06 2.35 0.34
N ARG A 388 16.32 3.18 -0.41
CA ARG A 388 16.59 4.63 -0.47
C ARG A 388 16.13 5.31 0.82
N GLN A 389 16.91 6.28 1.29
CA GLN A 389 16.55 7.18 2.38
C GLN A 389 15.30 7.97 1.98
N ARG A 390 14.32 8.05 2.88
CA ARG A 390 13.11 8.86 2.69
C ARG A 390 13.32 10.27 3.22
N MET A 391 12.66 11.24 2.60
CA MET A 391 12.40 12.53 3.20
C MET A 391 11.36 12.36 4.30
N VAL A 392 11.45 13.17 5.34
CA VAL A 392 10.52 13.16 6.48
C VAL A 392 9.86 14.52 6.61
N GLY A 393 8.61 14.53 7.04
CA GLY A 393 7.78 15.73 7.18
C GLY A 393 6.88 15.65 8.40
N TRP A 394 6.30 16.78 8.77
CA TRP A 394 5.29 16.88 9.80
C TRP A 394 3.98 16.21 9.34
N PHE A 395 3.14 15.82 10.30
CA PHE A 395 1.82 15.28 9.99
C PHE A 395 1.01 16.28 9.17
N ASP A 396 0.61 15.89 7.97
CA ASP A 396 -0.15 16.72 7.04
C ASP A 396 -1.64 16.36 7.09
N ALA A 397 -2.41 17.12 7.86
CA ALA A 397 -3.84 16.91 7.97
C ALA A 397 -4.58 17.30 6.67
N VAL A 398 -3.99 18.16 5.82
CA VAL A 398 -4.59 18.57 4.55
C VAL A 398 -4.61 17.39 3.57
N GLU A 399 -3.47 16.69 3.42
CA GLU A 399 -3.42 15.49 2.56
C GLU A 399 -4.39 14.40 3.06
N LYS A 400 -4.41 14.15 4.36
CA LYS A 400 -5.23 13.08 4.94
C LYS A 400 -6.71 13.41 4.94
N GLY A 401 -7.08 14.66 5.26
CA GLY A 401 -8.46 15.13 5.24
C GLY A 401 -9.03 15.15 3.82
N ASP A 402 -8.24 15.58 2.84
CA ASP A 402 -8.66 15.58 1.44
C ASP A 402 -8.79 14.15 0.90
N ALA A 403 -7.87 13.24 1.26
CA ALA A 403 -8.00 11.83 0.93
C ALA A 403 -9.24 11.19 1.59
N LEU A 404 -9.54 11.54 2.86
CA LEU A 404 -10.75 11.10 3.56
C LEU A 404 -12.03 11.58 2.86
N ARG A 405 -12.07 12.85 2.47
CA ARG A 405 -13.21 13.47 1.80
C ARG A 405 -13.63 12.73 0.53
N TYR A 406 -12.65 12.29 -0.27
CA TYR A 406 -12.89 11.64 -1.56
C TYR A 406 -12.80 10.12 -1.51
N GLY A 407 -12.13 9.55 -0.52
CA GLY A 407 -11.94 8.10 -0.37
C GLY A 407 -13.02 7.40 0.46
N GLY A 408 -13.75 8.13 1.33
CA GLY A 408 -14.88 7.59 2.09
C GLY A 408 -14.48 6.56 3.15
N TYR A 409 -13.41 6.81 3.92
CA TYR A 409 -12.92 5.88 4.94
C TYR A 409 -13.84 5.81 6.16
N GLN A 410 -14.12 4.60 6.67
CA GLN A 410 -14.90 4.34 7.88
C GLN A 410 -14.02 4.26 9.12
N ASP A 411 -12.83 3.69 8.98
CA ASP A 411 -11.86 3.58 10.06
C ASP A 411 -10.48 4.11 9.61
N VAL A 412 -9.69 4.51 10.60
CA VAL A 412 -8.32 4.99 10.41
C VAL A 412 -7.37 4.16 11.27
N MET A 413 -6.20 3.88 10.75
CA MET A 413 -5.05 3.36 11.48
C MET A 413 -3.91 4.38 11.42
N ILE A 414 -3.37 4.75 12.57
CA ILE A 414 -2.17 5.61 12.65
C ILE A 414 -1.02 4.80 13.25
N ASN A 415 0.06 4.67 12.51
CA ASN A 415 1.27 3.94 12.91
C ASN A 415 2.36 4.88 13.42
N LYS A 416 3.35 4.31 14.13
CA LYS A 416 4.62 4.95 14.50
C LYS A 416 4.49 6.17 15.41
N ALA A 417 3.52 6.20 16.32
CA ALA A 417 3.41 7.26 17.32
C ALA A 417 4.63 7.29 18.28
N ASP A 418 5.20 6.13 18.59
CA ASP A 418 6.42 5.95 19.38
C ASP A 418 7.64 6.69 18.82
N ALA A 419 7.73 6.81 17.49
CA ALA A 419 8.84 7.50 16.84
C ALA A 419 8.94 8.99 17.19
N LEU A 420 7.85 9.60 17.68
CA LEU A 420 7.77 11.01 18.04
C LEU A 420 8.19 11.29 19.50
N THR A 421 8.32 10.27 20.35
CA THR A 421 8.79 10.41 21.74
C THR A 421 10.11 11.17 21.79
N HIS A 422 10.26 12.10 22.74
CA HIS A 422 11.51 12.83 22.95
C HIS A 422 12.68 11.86 23.19
N SER A 423 13.82 12.14 22.57
CA SER A 423 15.05 11.35 22.79
C SER A 423 16.27 12.09 22.22
N GLY A 424 17.40 12.01 22.90
CA GLY A 424 18.63 12.68 22.50
C GLY A 424 18.42 14.19 22.34
N ASP A 425 18.78 14.73 21.18
CA ASP A 425 18.66 16.16 20.86
C ASP A 425 17.21 16.58 20.52
N TRP A 426 16.30 15.59 20.35
CA TRP A 426 14.90 15.88 20.10
C TRP A 426 14.11 16.02 21.39
N GLN A 427 13.69 17.26 21.70
CA GLN A 427 12.92 17.66 22.90
C GLN A 427 11.84 18.71 22.58
N GLY A 428 11.53 18.92 21.31
CA GLY A 428 10.69 20.03 20.86
C GLY A 428 9.19 19.73 20.81
N ASP A 429 8.44 20.75 20.42
CA ASP A 429 7.01 20.63 20.13
C ASP A 429 6.77 19.92 18.78
N LEU A 430 5.70 19.14 18.74
CA LEU A 430 5.19 18.53 17.52
C LEU A 430 4.34 19.53 16.73
N GLN A 431 4.26 19.35 15.42
CA GLN A 431 3.49 20.22 14.54
C GLN A 431 2.52 19.41 13.66
N ILE A 432 1.32 19.96 13.43
CA ILE A 432 0.33 19.44 12.50
C ILE A 432 0.05 20.52 11.47
N CYS A 433 0.20 20.20 10.17
CA CYS A 433 -0.21 21.10 9.08
C CYS A 433 -1.74 21.03 8.93
N VAL A 434 -2.41 22.16 9.15
CA VAL A 434 -3.88 22.27 9.13
C VAL A 434 -4.42 23.00 7.89
N ALA A 435 -3.57 23.69 7.17
CA ALA A 435 -3.88 24.36 5.90
C ALA A 435 -2.58 24.62 5.12
N TYR A 436 -2.69 24.85 3.84
CA TYR A 436 -1.63 25.49 3.05
C TYR A 436 -1.96 26.96 2.85
N GLN A 437 -0.95 27.77 2.57
CA GLN A 437 -1.12 29.21 2.34
C GLN A 437 -0.21 29.66 1.21
N ASP A 438 -0.74 30.51 0.31
CA ASP A 438 0.04 31.18 -0.73
C ASP A 438 0.64 32.51 -0.25
N ALA A 439 1.44 33.15 -1.11
CA ALA A 439 2.10 34.43 -0.79
C ALA A 439 1.12 35.60 -0.54
N THR A 440 -0.15 35.47 -0.94
CA THR A 440 -1.20 36.49 -0.68
C THR A 440 -1.88 36.30 0.68
N GLY A 441 -1.60 35.21 1.37
CA GLY A 441 -2.26 34.84 2.61
C GLY A 441 -3.53 34.00 2.42
N LYS A 442 -3.90 33.66 1.20
CA LYS A 442 -5.05 32.78 0.92
C LYS A 442 -4.75 31.36 1.42
N ARG A 443 -5.67 30.81 2.21
CA ARG A 443 -5.57 29.45 2.75
C ARG A 443 -6.28 28.44 1.85
N TYR A 444 -5.71 27.22 1.81
CA TYR A 444 -6.22 26.06 1.11
C TYR A 444 -6.40 24.92 2.13
N HIS A 445 -7.63 24.43 2.24
CA HIS A 445 -8.01 23.27 3.06
C HIS A 445 -8.25 22.04 2.18
N HIS A 446 -7.56 21.96 1.07
CA HIS A 446 -7.53 20.84 0.13
C HIS A 446 -6.17 20.82 -0.57
N VAL A 447 -5.84 19.72 -1.19
CA VAL A 447 -4.59 19.59 -1.97
C VAL A 447 -4.82 20.11 -3.39
N PRO A 448 -4.23 21.24 -3.82
CA PRO A 448 -4.32 21.67 -5.20
C PRO A 448 -3.70 20.65 -6.15
N ARG A 449 -4.45 20.23 -7.17
CA ARG A 449 -3.96 19.21 -8.13
C ARG A 449 -2.84 19.72 -9.03
N ASN A 450 -2.79 21.04 -9.29
CA ASN A 450 -1.73 21.65 -10.10
C ASN A 450 -0.44 21.77 -9.29
N GLU A 451 0.61 21.11 -9.77
CA GLU A 451 1.93 21.14 -9.10
C GLU A 451 2.57 22.54 -9.10
N ALA A 452 2.36 23.34 -10.12
CA ALA A 452 2.86 24.72 -10.14
C ALA A 452 2.26 25.54 -8.99
N VAL A 453 1.00 25.31 -8.65
CA VAL A 453 0.36 25.92 -7.47
C VAL A 453 0.97 25.37 -6.19
N ARG A 454 1.09 24.03 -6.05
CA ARG A 454 1.67 23.42 -4.83
C ARG A 454 3.08 23.93 -4.52
N LYS A 455 3.90 24.18 -5.53
CA LYS A 455 5.26 24.72 -5.36
C LYS A 455 5.32 26.12 -4.75
N THR A 456 4.22 26.87 -4.79
CA THR A 456 4.13 28.22 -4.22
C THR A 456 3.52 28.26 -2.83
N LEU A 457 3.08 27.11 -2.31
CA LEU A 457 2.40 27.01 -1.02
C LEU A 457 3.37 26.76 0.12
N SER A 458 3.04 27.33 1.28
CA SER A 458 3.69 27.09 2.55
C SER A 458 2.71 26.43 3.53
N PRO A 459 3.18 25.56 4.45
CA PRO A 459 2.31 24.92 5.43
C PRO A 459 1.93 25.90 6.55
N VAL A 460 0.70 25.76 7.03
CA VAL A 460 0.22 26.45 8.25
C VAL A 460 0.16 25.42 9.36
N TYR A 461 0.99 25.60 10.39
CA TYR A 461 1.14 24.64 11.47
C TYR A 461 0.42 25.06 12.75
N VAL A 462 -0.13 24.07 13.46
CA VAL A 462 -0.50 24.14 14.88
C VAL A 462 0.52 23.33 15.68
N LYS A 463 1.02 23.90 16.77
CA LYS A 463 2.00 23.28 17.66
C LYS A 463 1.33 22.53 18.80
N HIS A 464 1.91 21.41 19.19
CA HIS A 464 1.46 20.56 20.28
C HIS A 464 2.67 20.14 21.12
N ALA A 465 2.54 20.17 22.44
CA ALA A 465 3.60 19.70 23.34
C ALA A 465 3.90 18.22 23.10
N GLY A 466 5.19 17.88 23.03
CA GLY A 466 5.66 16.50 22.94
C GLY A 466 5.64 15.77 24.29
N TRP A 467 6.16 14.55 24.33
CA TRP A 467 6.27 13.70 25.53
C TRP A 467 7.60 12.98 25.56
N SER A 468 8.06 12.62 26.78
CA SER A 468 9.36 11.96 27.00
C SER A 468 9.22 10.49 27.41
N GLU A 469 8.03 10.07 27.83
CA GLU A 469 7.77 8.70 28.27
C GLU A 469 7.77 7.74 27.07
N ASP A 470 8.39 6.57 27.24
CA ASP A 470 8.32 5.50 26.24
C ASP A 470 6.91 4.92 26.18
N ILE A 471 6.24 5.13 25.05
CA ILE A 471 4.88 4.62 24.81
C ILE A 471 4.86 3.23 24.14
N SER A 472 6.00 2.65 23.80
CA SER A 472 6.07 1.36 23.09
C SER A 472 5.50 0.18 23.88
N THR A 473 5.46 0.31 25.20
CA THR A 473 4.89 -0.68 26.13
C THR A 473 3.42 -0.45 26.46
N VAL A 474 2.86 0.71 26.09
CA VAL A 474 1.46 1.07 26.37
C VAL A 474 0.51 0.25 25.49
N ARG A 475 -0.58 -0.25 26.08
CA ARG A 475 -1.63 -1.05 25.38
C ARG A 475 -3.03 -0.49 25.53
N HIS A 476 -3.19 0.53 26.38
CA HIS A 476 -4.47 1.20 26.64
C HIS A 476 -4.33 2.70 26.39
N PHE A 477 -5.28 3.28 25.65
CA PHE A 477 -5.24 4.70 25.30
C PHE A 477 -5.17 5.61 26.53
N ALA A 478 -5.91 5.27 27.58
CA ALA A 478 -5.93 6.04 28.82
C ALA A 478 -4.57 6.10 29.55
N ASN A 479 -3.68 5.14 29.28
CA ASN A 479 -2.35 5.04 29.89
C ASN A 479 -1.27 5.80 29.08
N LEU A 480 -1.60 6.34 27.92
CA LEU A 480 -0.68 7.23 27.21
C LEU A 480 -0.41 8.51 28.01
N PRO A 481 0.79 9.11 27.92
CA PRO A 481 1.05 10.47 28.41
C PRO A 481 -0.02 11.44 27.91
N LYS A 482 -0.42 12.39 28.74
CA LYS A 482 -1.49 13.35 28.41
C LYS A 482 -1.22 14.12 27.11
N ASN A 483 0.05 14.48 26.86
CA ASN A 483 0.44 15.15 25.63
C ASN A 483 0.31 14.23 24.42
N ALA A 484 0.63 12.93 24.56
CA ALA A 484 0.43 11.94 23.49
C ALA A 484 -1.06 11.74 23.17
N GLN A 485 -1.92 11.63 24.21
CA GLN A 485 -3.38 11.58 24.02
C GLN A 485 -3.89 12.79 23.25
N LYS A 486 -3.47 14.01 23.64
CA LYS A 486 -3.85 15.26 22.98
C LYS A 486 -3.33 15.33 21.54
N TYR A 487 -2.10 14.92 21.29
CA TYR A 487 -1.54 14.94 19.94
C TYR A 487 -2.30 13.97 19.00
N VAL A 488 -2.61 12.76 19.47
CA VAL A 488 -3.44 11.80 18.71
C VAL A 488 -4.82 12.38 18.42
N ALA A 489 -5.47 12.98 19.43
CA ALA A 489 -6.75 13.65 19.24
C ALA A 489 -6.67 14.82 18.25
N ALA A 490 -5.59 15.61 18.30
CA ALA A 490 -5.35 16.73 17.40
C ALA A 490 -5.14 16.28 15.95
N MET A 491 -4.40 15.17 15.70
CA MET A 491 -4.26 14.60 14.37
C MET A 491 -5.62 14.24 13.77
N VAL A 492 -6.45 13.52 14.53
CA VAL A 492 -7.79 13.11 14.08
C VAL A 492 -8.68 14.33 13.85
N ARG A 493 -8.72 15.26 14.81
CA ARG A 493 -9.53 16.47 14.69
C ARG A 493 -9.14 17.32 13.47
N ALA A 494 -7.85 17.60 13.28
CA ALA A 494 -7.38 18.39 12.15
C ALA A 494 -7.70 17.73 10.81
N THR A 495 -7.57 16.39 10.73
CA THR A 495 -7.95 15.62 9.54
C THR A 495 -9.45 15.78 9.22
N LEU A 496 -10.32 15.71 10.23
CA LEU A 496 -11.77 15.88 10.06
C LEU A 496 -12.15 17.34 9.71
N GLU A 497 -11.48 18.32 10.32
CA GLU A 497 -11.70 19.75 10.01
C GLU A 497 -11.37 20.08 8.54
N VAL A 498 -10.39 19.40 7.97
CA VAL A 498 -10.11 19.50 6.52
C VAL A 498 -11.12 18.72 5.69
N ALA A 499 -11.41 17.47 6.07
CA ALA A 499 -12.32 16.61 5.31
C ALA A 499 -13.73 17.22 5.17
N TYR A 500 -14.19 17.88 6.22
CA TYR A 500 -15.51 18.50 6.29
C TYR A 500 -15.44 20.04 6.35
N HIS A 501 -14.40 20.62 5.75
CA HIS A 501 -14.18 22.07 5.80
C HIS A 501 -15.37 22.83 5.19
N GLY A 502 -15.98 23.72 5.99
CA GLY A 502 -17.16 24.50 5.60
C GLY A 502 -18.48 23.71 5.61
N GLU A 503 -18.47 22.48 6.09
CA GLU A 503 -19.63 21.60 6.18
C GLU A 503 -19.92 21.20 7.65
N THR A 504 -21.16 20.80 7.94
CA THR A 504 -21.48 20.16 9.22
C THR A 504 -20.90 18.73 9.22
N TRP A 505 -20.23 18.36 10.28
CA TRP A 505 -19.71 17.00 10.42
C TRP A 505 -20.85 15.97 10.39
N PRO A 506 -20.66 14.83 9.69
CA PRO A 506 -21.66 13.77 9.65
C PRO A 506 -21.89 13.16 11.03
N ALA A 507 -23.07 12.60 11.26
CA ALA A 507 -23.43 11.95 12.52
C ALA A 507 -22.50 10.75 12.84
N THR A 508 -22.03 10.04 11.81
CA THR A 508 -21.06 8.96 11.95
C THR A 508 -19.71 9.44 11.40
N LEU A 509 -18.73 9.52 12.26
CA LEU A 509 -17.35 9.92 11.92
C LEU A 509 -16.48 8.67 11.75
N PRO A 510 -15.44 8.72 10.91
CA PRO A 510 -14.41 7.69 10.88
C PRO A 510 -13.76 7.53 12.25
N ASN A 511 -13.53 6.28 12.70
CA ASN A 511 -12.89 6.02 13.97
C ASN A 511 -11.38 5.81 13.81
N LEU A 512 -10.60 6.29 14.76
CA LEU A 512 -9.24 5.79 14.93
C LEU A 512 -9.32 4.41 15.60
N ARG A 513 -9.33 3.35 14.77
CA ARG A 513 -9.49 1.97 15.24
C ARG A 513 -8.21 1.41 15.85
N TYR A 514 -7.08 1.70 15.23
CA TYR A 514 -5.78 1.19 15.63
C TYR A 514 -4.74 2.30 15.73
N LEU A 515 -3.98 2.30 16.83
CA LEU A 515 -2.83 3.20 17.04
C LEU A 515 -1.57 2.37 17.27
N GLY A 516 -0.64 2.38 16.33
CA GLY A 516 0.65 1.71 16.43
C GLY A 516 1.63 2.53 17.27
N VAL A 517 2.15 1.90 18.33
CA VAL A 517 3.07 2.51 19.30
C VAL A 517 4.44 1.83 19.33
N GLY A 518 4.78 1.07 18.30
CA GLY A 518 6.09 0.40 18.15
C GLY A 518 6.09 -0.57 16.96
N PRO A 519 7.23 -1.19 16.62
CA PRO A 519 7.37 -2.05 15.44
C PRO A 519 6.77 -3.44 15.62
N GLU A 520 6.67 -3.95 16.85
CA GLU A 520 6.21 -5.31 17.11
C GLU A 520 4.69 -5.45 16.93
N PRO A 521 4.18 -6.62 16.51
CA PRO A 521 2.74 -6.86 16.35
C PRO A 521 1.92 -6.49 17.58
N SER A 522 2.40 -6.80 18.78
CA SER A 522 1.70 -6.51 20.03
C SER A 522 1.70 -5.03 20.43
N GLN A 523 2.46 -4.17 19.75
CA GLN A 523 2.60 -2.74 20.10
C GLN A 523 1.54 -1.89 19.39
N ILE A 524 0.28 -2.19 19.70
CA ILE A 524 -0.90 -1.53 19.15
C ILE A 524 -1.94 -1.28 20.24
N ILE A 525 -2.59 -0.13 20.18
CA ILE A 525 -3.70 0.26 21.05
C ILE A 525 -4.99 0.18 20.25
N LYS A 526 -6.02 -0.47 20.84
CA LYS A 526 -7.33 -0.76 20.22
C LYS A 526 -8.52 -0.15 20.98
N ASP A 527 -8.33 0.24 22.24
CA ASP A 527 -9.36 0.80 23.12
C ASP A 527 -9.38 2.34 23.05
N ILE A 528 -9.29 2.88 21.85
CA ILE A 528 -9.31 4.32 21.60
C ILE A 528 -10.74 4.84 21.78
N PRO A 529 -10.97 6.00 22.45
CA PRO A 529 -12.30 6.60 22.55
C PRO A 529 -12.93 6.80 21.15
N ALA A 530 -14.26 6.70 21.08
CA ALA A 530 -14.99 7.05 19.86
C ALA A 530 -14.58 8.46 19.40
N THR A 531 -14.52 8.68 18.11
CA THR A 531 -14.00 9.92 17.53
C THR A 531 -14.68 11.17 18.09
N SER A 532 -16.00 11.12 18.33
CA SER A 532 -16.75 12.22 18.96
C SER A 532 -16.28 12.58 20.37
N GLU A 533 -15.69 11.63 21.11
CA GLU A 533 -15.11 11.87 22.44
C GLU A 533 -13.61 12.19 22.33
N LEU A 534 -12.90 11.50 21.43
CA LEU A 534 -11.47 11.72 21.23
C LEU A 534 -11.16 13.18 20.88
N VAL A 535 -11.90 13.77 19.93
CA VAL A 535 -11.68 15.15 19.47
C VAL A 535 -11.96 16.23 20.53
N LYS A 536 -12.61 15.88 21.65
CA LYS A 536 -12.86 16.79 22.78
C LYS A 536 -11.63 16.94 23.70
N LEU A 537 -10.59 16.15 23.52
CA LEU A 537 -9.37 16.24 24.30
C LEU A 537 -8.48 17.44 23.91
N VAL A 538 -8.81 18.12 22.81
CA VAL A 538 -8.09 19.27 22.25
C VAL A 538 -9.03 20.41 21.86
#